data_0b3a3e9295eb2d5b8355064e419fbd44
#
_entry.id   0b3a3e9295eb2d5b8355064e419fbd44
#
_cell.length_a   1.000
_cell.length_b   1.000
_cell.length_c   1.000
_cell.angle_alpha   90.00
_cell.angle_beta   90.00
_cell.angle_gamma   90.00
#
_symmetry.space_group_name_H-M   'P 1'
#
loop_
_entity.id
_entity.type
_entity.pdbx_description
1 polymer ?
#
loop_
_entity_poly.entity_id
_entity_poly.type
_entity_poly.pdbx_seq_one_letter_code
_entity_poly.pdbx_strand_id
1 'polypeptide(L)'
;FFFSSRRRHTRLQGDWSSDVCSSDLRPIYFSGGSLDSAEYLYMKDYLQLDGLVFKLVPILTPDNGGFDIGRIDSQLMYDIVMSWDWGNSEDESIYIDTQTRAQGITFRSNLARLAEQLIVEDSLEMAEKVLDLGVTKIPLKTFKFYTFVEPFIQGYYSIQRDEKAQELSKELLAIYLDRLRYYASLDADESYLRIEEIYRDLEACRRVIDISSDMGDNEFIDPYTDEFNTQLEQLIEVLESSGDYLVN
;
A
#
# COMPACT_ATOMS: atom_id res chain seq x y z
N PHE A 1 12.66 -13.47 14.20
CA PHE A 1 13.79 -14.32 14.69
C PHE A 1 14.86 -13.44 15.28
N PHE A 2 14.95 -13.44 16.61
CA PHE A 2 16.06 -12.83 17.34
C PHE A 2 17.33 -13.66 17.10
N PHE A 3 18.32 -13.14 16.42
CA PHE A 3 19.68 -13.61 16.56
C PHE A 3 20.33 -12.92 17.77
N SER A 4 19.97 -13.38 18.97
CA SER A 4 20.68 -13.03 20.19
C SER A 4 21.91 -13.93 20.32
N SER A 5 23.06 -13.38 19.99
CA SER A 5 24.34 -13.98 20.40
C SER A 5 24.50 -13.79 21.92
N ARG A 6 24.22 -14.84 22.68
CA ARG A 6 24.20 -14.88 24.17
C ARG A 6 25.53 -14.53 24.89
N ARG A 7 26.54 -14.01 24.23
CA ARG A 7 27.87 -13.85 24.85
C ARG A 7 28.37 -12.43 25.07
N ARG A 8 27.55 -11.38 24.93
CA ARG A 8 28.04 -9.99 25.10
C ARG A 8 27.13 -9.02 25.86
N HIS A 9 26.21 -9.50 26.70
CA HIS A 9 25.38 -8.63 27.52
C HIS A 9 26.08 -7.89 28.69
N THR A 10 27.34 -8.21 28.99
CA THR A 10 28.05 -7.61 30.11
C THR A 10 28.91 -6.40 29.78
N ARG A 11 28.97 -5.95 28.51
CA ARG A 11 29.74 -4.77 28.12
C ARG A 11 28.94 -3.53 27.72
N LEU A 12 27.64 -3.60 27.76
CA LEU A 12 26.75 -2.47 27.31
C LEU A 12 26.31 -1.53 28.45
N GLN A 13 26.75 -1.73 29.67
CA GLN A 13 26.36 -0.90 30.80
C GLN A 13 27.28 0.28 31.12
N GLY A 14 28.37 0.49 30.35
CA GLY A 14 29.42 1.42 30.73
C GLY A 14 29.70 2.62 29.84
N ASP A 15 29.16 2.71 28.64
CA ASP A 15 29.66 3.73 27.70
C ASP A 15 28.53 4.37 26.84
N TRP A 16 27.57 5.00 27.53
CA TRP A 16 26.52 5.78 26.87
C TRP A 16 26.91 7.25 26.65
N SER A 17 28.15 7.65 26.93
CA SER A 17 28.51 9.06 27.01
C SER A 17 29.53 9.58 26.00
N SER A 18 30.05 8.78 25.10
CA SER A 18 30.93 9.35 24.07
C SER A 18 31.01 8.53 22.78
N ASP A 19 30.67 9.19 21.72
CA ASP A 19 31.15 8.96 20.37
C ASP A 19 30.84 7.61 19.73
N VAL A 20 30.01 7.65 18.77
CA VAL A 20 29.55 6.55 17.92
C VAL A 20 28.42 5.75 18.55
N CYS A 21 27.24 6.10 18.20
CA CYS A 21 26.06 5.27 18.45
C CYS A 21 26.39 3.83 18.04
N SER A 22 26.29 2.89 18.96
CA SER A 22 26.58 1.47 18.68
C SER A 22 25.69 0.92 17.54
N SER A 23 24.61 1.62 17.23
CA SER A 23 23.73 1.37 16.07
C SER A 23 24.42 1.60 14.73
N ASP A 24 25.41 2.48 14.62
CA ASP A 24 26.15 2.72 13.38
C ASP A 24 27.15 1.61 13.07
N LEU A 25 27.71 0.99 14.12
CA LEU A 25 28.65 -0.12 13.99
C LEU A 25 27.94 -1.48 13.92
N ARG A 26 26.77 -1.62 14.54
CA ARG A 26 25.96 -2.84 14.58
C ARG A 26 24.49 -2.46 14.62
N PRO A 27 23.90 -2.13 13.48
CA PRO A 27 22.52 -1.73 13.41
C PRO A 27 21.60 -2.86 13.89
N ILE A 28 20.52 -2.48 14.58
CA ILE A 28 19.47 -3.39 15.00
C ILE A 28 18.32 -3.18 14.01
N TYR A 29 17.90 -4.28 13.38
CA TYR A 29 16.77 -4.29 12.46
C TYR A 29 15.65 -5.17 12.98
N PHE A 30 14.43 -4.74 12.72
CA PHE A 30 13.21 -5.51 12.94
C PHE A 30 12.59 -5.82 11.58
N SER A 31 12.27 -7.09 11.34
CA SER A 31 11.52 -7.46 10.13
C SER A 31 10.09 -6.96 10.28
N GLY A 32 9.54 -6.32 9.27
CA GLY A 32 8.18 -5.80 9.22
C GLY A 32 7.11 -6.89 9.13
N GLY A 33 7.26 -8.00 9.85
CA GLY A 33 6.19 -8.96 10.07
C GLY A 33 5.10 -8.32 10.92
N SER A 34 3.90 -8.90 10.95
CA SER A 34 2.69 -8.32 11.48
C SER A 34 2.89 -7.38 12.67
N LEU A 35 2.28 -6.20 12.60
CA LEU A 35 2.25 -5.19 13.67
C LEU A 35 1.72 -5.72 15.02
N ASP A 36 1.26 -6.97 15.06
CA ASP A 36 0.79 -7.67 16.26
C ASP A 36 1.90 -8.10 17.21
N SER A 37 3.17 -8.07 16.79
CA SER A 37 4.24 -8.31 17.76
C SER A 37 4.49 -7.02 18.56
N ALA A 38 3.80 -6.89 19.68
CA ALA A 38 3.95 -5.79 20.63
C ALA A 38 5.40 -5.59 21.14
N GLU A 39 6.32 -6.47 20.76
CA GLU A 39 7.68 -6.55 21.29
C GLU A 39 8.56 -5.36 20.90
N TYR A 40 8.29 -4.65 19.80
CA TYR A 40 9.06 -3.47 19.41
C TYR A 40 8.24 -2.17 19.37
N LEU A 41 6.92 -2.23 19.62
CA LEU A 41 6.06 -1.05 19.59
C LEU A 41 6.44 0.00 20.64
N TYR A 42 7.08 -0.41 21.75
CA TYR A 42 7.59 0.54 22.74
C TYR A 42 8.79 1.37 22.21
N MET A 43 9.40 0.95 21.10
CA MET A 43 10.48 1.68 20.43
C MET A 43 10.02 2.34 19.12
N LYS A 44 8.72 2.36 18.81
CA LYS A 44 8.17 2.88 17.55
C LYS A 44 8.67 4.27 17.20
N ASP A 45 8.87 5.11 18.21
CA ASP A 45 9.31 6.49 18.05
C ASP A 45 10.79 6.62 17.65
N TYR A 46 11.54 5.52 17.65
CA TYR A 46 12.95 5.44 17.27
C TYR A 46 13.19 4.52 16.07
N LEU A 47 12.14 4.18 15.35
CA LEU A 47 12.26 3.34 14.16
C LEU A 47 12.44 4.19 12.90
N GLN A 48 13.23 3.68 11.98
CA GLN A 48 13.40 4.18 10.62
C GLN A 48 13.10 3.07 9.64
N LEU A 49 12.28 3.34 8.63
CA LEU A 49 11.97 2.39 7.58
C LEU A 49 13.08 2.41 6.52
N ASP A 50 13.83 1.31 6.45
CA ASP A 50 14.88 1.08 5.45
C ASP A 50 14.39 -0.01 4.46
N GLY A 51 13.62 0.39 3.46
CA GLY A 51 13.03 -0.53 2.48
C GLY A 51 11.94 -1.42 3.07
N LEU A 52 12.27 -2.65 3.48
CA LEU A 52 11.32 -3.63 4.03
C LEU A 52 11.51 -3.89 5.52
N VAL A 53 12.47 -3.25 6.15
CA VAL A 53 12.82 -3.48 7.55
C VAL A 53 12.85 -2.16 8.33
N PHE A 54 12.61 -2.25 9.63
CA PHE A 54 12.75 -1.11 10.52
C PHE A 54 14.10 -1.15 11.21
N LYS A 55 14.86 -0.08 11.06
CA LYS A 55 16.12 0.15 11.75
C LYS A 55 15.87 0.92 13.04
N LEU A 56 16.49 0.50 14.14
CA LEU A 56 16.52 1.29 15.38
C LEU A 56 17.54 2.41 15.23
N VAL A 57 17.07 3.66 15.35
CA VAL A 57 17.89 4.87 15.24
C VAL A 57 17.72 5.74 16.48
N PRO A 58 18.77 6.49 16.92
CA PRO A 58 18.68 7.37 18.09
C PRO A 58 18.04 8.71 17.74
N ILE A 59 17.03 8.71 16.88
CA ILE A 59 16.30 9.88 16.41
C ILE A 59 14.85 9.72 16.81
N LEU A 60 14.39 10.61 17.70
CA LEU A 60 12.98 10.62 18.10
C LEU A 60 12.12 11.09 16.93
N THR A 61 11.17 10.26 16.54
CA THR A 61 10.17 10.59 15.54
C THR A 61 8.84 10.80 16.23
N PRO A 62 8.22 11.97 16.11
CA PRO A 62 6.89 12.21 16.66
C PRO A 62 5.89 11.20 16.09
N ASP A 63 5.04 10.65 16.96
CA ASP A 63 3.90 9.85 16.52
C ASP A 63 2.85 10.77 15.88
N ASN A 64 2.64 10.63 14.58
CA ASN A 64 1.65 11.40 13.83
C ASN A 64 0.23 10.81 13.96
N GLY A 65 0.03 9.81 14.83
CA GLY A 65 -1.28 9.21 15.10
C GLY A 65 -1.82 8.31 13.99
N GLY A 66 -0.99 7.98 13.00
CA GLY A 66 -1.34 7.06 11.90
C GLY A 66 -0.88 5.63 12.15
N PHE A 67 -1.23 4.74 11.22
CA PHE A 67 -0.72 3.37 11.19
C PHE A 67 0.74 3.27 10.69
N ASP A 68 1.31 4.39 10.25
CA ASP A 68 2.64 4.46 9.66
C ASP A 68 3.72 4.55 10.74
N ILE A 69 4.39 3.42 10.97
CA ILE A 69 5.47 3.34 11.95
C ILE A 69 6.80 3.71 11.30
N GLY A 70 7.62 4.44 12.06
CA GLY A 70 8.98 4.78 11.70
C GLY A 70 9.09 5.98 10.75
N ARG A 71 10.17 6.72 10.93
CA ARG A 71 10.54 7.80 10.00
C ARG A 71 11.06 7.23 8.68
N ILE A 72 11.08 8.06 7.65
CA ILE A 72 11.75 7.75 6.38
C ILE A 72 12.94 8.73 6.25
N ASP A 73 14.12 8.16 5.97
CA ASP A 73 15.25 8.89 5.40
C ASP A 73 15.15 8.70 3.88
N SER A 74 14.62 9.71 3.21
CA SER A 74 14.19 9.60 1.81
C SER A 74 15.33 9.22 0.87
N GLN A 75 16.51 9.85 1.02
CA GLN A 75 17.66 9.55 0.18
C GLN A 75 18.17 8.12 0.41
N LEU A 76 18.33 7.72 1.69
CA LEU A 76 18.82 6.39 2.02
C LEU A 76 17.83 5.31 1.53
N MET A 77 16.54 5.51 1.80
CA MET A 77 15.52 4.54 1.41
C MET A 77 15.39 4.47 -0.13
N TYR A 78 15.52 5.60 -0.83
CA TYR A 78 15.55 5.63 -2.29
C TYR A 78 16.71 4.79 -2.85
N ASP A 79 17.93 4.98 -2.33
CA ASP A 79 19.09 4.21 -2.78
C ASP A 79 18.91 2.71 -2.53
N ILE A 80 18.31 2.34 -1.40
CA ILE A 80 17.99 0.95 -1.06
C ILE A 80 16.98 0.37 -2.07
N VAL A 81 15.84 1.00 -2.28
CA VAL A 81 14.76 0.44 -3.12
C VAL A 81 15.14 0.40 -4.59
N MET A 82 15.94 1.37 -5.07
CA MET A 82 16.43 1.39 -6.44
C MET A 82 17.52 0.33 -6.70
N SER A 83 18.14 -0.22 -5.65
CA SER A 83 19.10 -1.31 -5.74
C SER A 83 18.49 -2.71 -5.69
N TRP A 84 17.18 -2.84 -5.47
CA TRP A 84 16.52 -4.14 -5.35
C TRP A 84 16.57 -4.93 -6.65
N ASP A 85 16.80 -6.24 -6.54
CA ASP A 85 16.61 -7.19 -7.62
C ASP A 85 15.18 -7.78 -7.55
N TRP A 86 14.39 -7.52 -8.59
CA TRP A 86 12.98 -7.88 -8.65
C TRP A 86 12.71 -9.24 -9.28
N GLY A 87 13.73 -9.95 -9.75
CA GLY A 87 13.62 -11.33 -10.24
C GLY A 87 12.60 -11.54 -11.36
N ASN A 88 12.46 -10.57 -12.27
CA ASN A 88 11.48 -10.55 -13.37
C ASN A 88 10.01 -10.56 -12.92
N SER A 89 9.70 -9.92 -11.79
CA SER A 89 8.33 -9.86 -11.25
C SER A 89 7.31 -9.21 -12.20
N GLU A 90 7.78 -8.42 -13.17
CA GLU A 90 6.99 -7.82 -14.24
C GLU A 90 6.57 -8.78 -15.36
N ASP A 91 7.17 -9.96 -15.44
CA ASP A 91 6.83 -10.96 -16.47
C ASP A 91 5.54 -11.69 -16.11
N GLU A 92 4.45 -11.37 -16.79
CA GLU A 92 3.13 -11.97 -16.58
C GLU A 92 3.09 -13.50 -16.85
N SER A 93 4.09 -14.05 -17.53
CA SER A 93 4.18 -15.49 -17.79
C SER A 93 4.67 -16.29 -16.57
N ILE A 94 5.26 -15.61 -15.59
CA ILE A 94 5.76 -16.21 -14.36
C ILE A 94 4.61 -16.44 -13.38
N TYR A 95 4.46 -17.69 -12.94
CA TYR A 95 3.50 -17.98 -11.87
C TYR A 95 4.01 -17.47 -10.53
N ILE A 96 3.23 -16.60 -9.90
CA ILE A 96 3.47 -16.12 -8.53
C ILE A 96 2.40 -16.72 -7.61
N ASP A 97 2.83 -17.43 -6.58
CA ASP A 97 1.92 -18.00 -5.58
C ASP A 97 1.21 -16.95 -4.73
N THR A 98 0.14 -17.34 -4.03
CA THR A 98 -0.69 -16.40 -3.27
C THR A 98 0.07 -15.72 -2.13
N GLN A 99 1.02 -16.38 -1.48
CA GLN A 99 1.77 -15.77 -0.37
C GLN A 99 2.75 -14.72 -0.91
N THR A 100 3.44 -15.02 -2.00
CA THR A 100 4.32 -14.07 -2.69
C THR A 100 3.53 -12.87 -3.21
N ARG A 101 2.33 -13.10 -3.79
CA ARG A 101 1.45 -11.99 -4.19
C ARG A 101 1.08 -11.09 -3.02
N ALA A 102 0.76 -11.67 -1.86
CA ALA A 102 0.41 -10.90 -0.66
C ALA A 102 1.57 -10.01 -0.18
N GLN A 103 2.83 -10.41 -0.40
CA GLN A 103 3.99 -9.55 -0.10
C GLN A 103 3.99 -8.27 -0.94
N GLY A 104 3.40 -8.29 -2.13
CA GLY A 104 3.22 -7.10 -2.96
C GLY A 104 2.53 -5.94 -2.23
N ILE A 105 1.65 -6.23 -1.26
CA ILE A 105 1.00 -5.22 -0.41
C ILE A 105 2.04 -4.45 0.39
N THR A 106 2.98 -5.15 1.05
CA THR A 106 4.04 -4.52 1.86
C THR A 106 4.99 -3.70 0.98
N PHE A 107 5.38 -4.23 -0.18
CA PHE A 107 6.20 -3.48 -1.13
C PHE A 107 5.51 -2.19 -1.58
N ARG A 108 4.23 -2.27 -1.99
CA ARG A 108 3.46 -1.08 -2.40
C ARG A 108 3.35 -0.07 -1.27
N SER A 109 2.96 -0.51 -0.07
CA SER A 109 2.84 0.38 1.10
C SER A 109 4.14 1.14 1.35
N ASN A 110 5.28 0.46 1.37
CA ASN A 110 6.56 1.09 1.66
C ASN A 110 7.04 2.01 0.54
N LEU A 111 6.82 1.62 -0.74
CA LEU A 111 7.12 2.50 -1.88
C LEU A 111 6.22 3.73 -1.93
N ALA A 112 4.92 3.57 -1.62
CA ALA A 112 3.98 4.69 -1.53
C ALA A 112 4.42 5.72 -0.47
N ARG A 113 4.77 5.24 0.73
CA ARG A 113 5.29 6.10 1.82
C ARG A 113 6.57 6.84 1.42
N LEU A 114 7.48 6.16 0.70
CA LEU A 114 8.69 6.80 0.20
C LEU A 114 8.35 7.87 -0.85
N ALA A 115 7.46 7.57 -1.79
CA ALA A 115 7.04 8.51 -2.82
C ALA A 115 6.37 9.75 -2.18
N GLU A 116 5.49 9.56 -1.20
CA GLU A 116 4.85 10.63 -0.46
C GLU A 116 5.88 11.53 0.25
N GLN A 117 6.86 10.93 0.94
CA GLN A 117 7.94 11.68 1.59
C GLN A 117 8.76 12.48 0.58
N LEU A 118 9.10 11.89 -0.57
CA LEU A 118 9.84 12.57 -1.64
C LEU A 118 9.04 13.73 -2.25
N ILE A 119 7.72 13.59 -2.38
CA ILE A 119 6.83 14.65 -2.85
C ILE A 119 6.82 15.82 -1.85
N VAL A 120 6.70 15.53 -0.55
CA VAL A 120 6.76 16.55 0.52
C VAL A 120 8.10 17.30 0.51
N GLU A 121 9.19 16.63 0.16
CA GLU A 121 10.53 17.20 0.04
C GLU A 121 10.82 17.88 -1.31
N ASP A 122 9.81 18.00 -2.19
CA ASP A 122 9.92 18.55 -3.56
C ASP A 122 10.94 17.79 -4.45
N SER A 123 11.18 16.52 -4.14
CA SER A 123 12.08 15.64 -4.90
C SER A 123 11.32 14.86 -5.97
N LEU A 124 10.60 15.57 -6.84
CA LEU A 124 9.57 15.04 -7.74
C LEU A 124 10.09 14.00 -8.74
N GLU A 125 11.33 14.18 -9.25
CA GLU A 125 11.94 13.18 -10.17
C GLU A 125 12.24 11.84 -9.48
N MET A 126 12.63 11.88 -8.20
CA MET A 126 12.84 10.66 -7.42
C MET A 126 11.51 10.01 -7.08
N ALA A 127 10.50 10.79 -6.72
CA ALA A 127 9.15 10.33 -6.47
C ALA A 127 8.58 9.61 -7.71
N GLU A 128 8.70 10.19 -8.91
CA GLU A 128 8.25 9.57 -10.16
C GLU A 128 8.92 8.21 -10.38
N LYS A 129 10.23 8.10 -10.19
CA LYS A 129 10.94 6.82 -10.35
C LYS A 129 10.49 5.76 -9.36
N VAL A 130 10.18 6.15 -8.12
CA VAL A 130 9.65 5.21 -7.10
C VAL A 130 8.24 4.74 -7.44
N LEU A 131 7.38 5.67 -7.91
CA LEU A 131 6.04 5.33 -8.38
C LEU A 131 6.10 4.40 -9.59
N ASP A 132 6.91 4.72 -10.59
CA ASP A 132 7.11 3.88 -11.77
C ASP A 132 7.65 2.50 -11.41
N LEU A 133 8.58 2.43 -10.45
CA LEU A 133 9.12 1.16 -9.94
C LEU A 133 8.00 0.29 -9.36
N GLY A 134 7.14 0.85 -8.50
CA GLY A 134 6.05 0.12 -7.86
C GLY A 134 5.02 -0.38 -8.87
N VAL A 135 4.61 0.45 -9.82
CA VAL A 135 3.64 0.06 -10.86
C VAL A 135 4.21 -0.99 -11.79
N THR A 136 5.46 -0.81 -12.24
CA THR A 136 6.10 -1.74 -13.19
C THR A 136 6.43 -3.08 -12.56
N LYS A 137 7.01 -3.09 -11.35
CA LYS A 137 7.51 -4.30 -10.70
C LYS A 137 6.46 -5.08 -9.92
N ILE A 138 5.32 -4.44 -9.61
CA ILE A 138 4.21 -5.06 -8.91
C ILE A 138 2.91 -4.86 -9.73
N PRO A 139 2.85 -5.37 -10.98
CA PRO A 139 1.71 -5.14 -11.86
C PRO A 139 0.41 -5.70 -11.25
N LEU A 140 -0.70 -4.99 -11.45
CA LEU A 140 -2.01 -5.34 -10.88
C LEU A 140 -2.49 -6.72 -11.34
N LYS A 141 -2.26 -7.03 -12.60
CA LYS A 141 -2.70 -8.29 -13.22
C LYS A 141 -2.04 -9.52 -12.60
N THR A 142 -0.76 -9.43 -12.23
CA THR A 142 0.01 -10.53 -11.68
C THR A 142 -0.16 -10.65 -10.17
N PHE A 143 -0.05 -9.55 -9.45
CA PHE A 143 -0.12 -9.55 -7.99
C PHE A 143 -1.54 -9.57 -7.43
N LYS A 144 -2.54 -9.04 -8.13
CA LYS A 144 -3.99 -9.11 -7.83
C LYS A 144 -4.45 -8.53 -6.48
N PHE A 145 -3.61 -8.27 -5.53
CA PHE A 145 -3.97 -7.56 -4.30
C PHE A 145 -3.85 -6.07 -4.58
N TYR A 146 -4.98 -5.35 -4.59
CA TYR A 146 -5.03 -3.94 -5.04
C TYR A 146 -4.88 -2.94 -3.90
N THR A 147 -4.69 -3.41 -2.69
CA THR A 147 -4.42 -2.59 -1.51
C THR A 147 -3.17 -1.73 -1.74
N PHE A 148 -3.23 -0.47 -1.35
CA PHE A 148 -2.18 0.53 -1.54
C PHE A 148 -1.83 0.85 -3.01
N VAL A 149 -2.79 0.70 -3.93
CA VAL A 149 -2.63 1.22 -5.30
C VAL A 149 -3.06 2.68 -5.39
N GLU A 150 -4.10 3.06 -4.65
CA GLU A 150 -4.63 4.42 -4.62
C GLU A 150 -3.55 5.49 -4.30
N PRO A 151 -2.61 5.28 -3.36
CA PRO A 151 -1.52 6.24 -3.11
C PRO A 151 -0.62 6.50 -4.32
N PHE A 152 -0.47 5.53 -5.24
CA PHE A 152 0.29 5.74 -6.49
C PHE A 152 -0.46 6.65 -7.45
N ILE A 153 -1.78 6.49 -7.57
CA ILE A 153 -2.62 7.37 -8.38
C ILE A 153 -2.51 8.80 -7.85
N GLN A 154 -2.71 8.97 -6.54
CA GLN A 154 -2.58 10.27 -5.88
C GLN A 154 -1.18 10.86 -6.02
N GLY A 155 -0.14 10.04 -5.91
CA GLY A 155 1.25 10.44 -6.09
C GLY A 155 1.51 10.97 -7.50
N TYR A 156 1.03 10.28 -8.55
CA TYR A 156 1.17 10.76 -9.93
C TYR A 156 0.48 12.10 -10.16
N TYR A 157 -0.75 12.27 -9.69
CA TYR A 157 -1.43 13.58 -9.76
C TYR A 157 -0.64 14.67 -9.02
N SER A 158 -0.12 14.36 -7.83
CA SER A 158 0.64 15.33 -7.02
C SER A 158 1.91 15.83 -7.71
N ILE A 159 2.50 15.00 -8.57
CA ILE A 159 3.70 15.37 -9.37
C ILE A 159 3.35 15.79 -10.80
N GLN A 160 2.08 16.07 -11.09
CA GLN A 160 1.59 16.51 -12.41
C GLN A 160 1.89 15.51 -13.54
N ARG A 161 1.67 14.22 -13.26
CA ARG A 161 1.75 13.12 -14.22
C ARG A 161 0.36 12.52 -14.45
N ASP A 162 -0.56 13.38 -14.86
CA ASP A 162 -1.99 13.07 -14.98
C ASP A 162 -2.24 11.88 -15.91
N GLU A 163 -1.52 11.76 -17.02
CA GLU A 163 -1.64 10.64 -17.94
C GLU A 163 -1.33 9.28 -17.26
N LYS A 164 -0.29 9.24 -16.41
CA LYS A 164 0.06 8.02 -15.65
C LYS A 164 -0.98 7.71 -14.57
N ALA A 165 -1.49 8.74 -13.91
CA ALA A 165 -2.56 8.61 -12.93
C ALA A 165 -3.82 8.05 -13.58
N GLN A 166 -4.23 8.59 -14.73
CA GLN A 166 -5.40 8.12 -15.50
C GLN A 166 -5.22 6.67 -15.99
N GLU A 167 -4.04 6.30 -16.49
CA GLU A 167 -3.76 4.93 -16.95
C GLU A 167 -3.91 3.92 -15.82
N LEU A 168 -3.31 4.20 -14.65
CA LEU A 168 -3.41 3.34 -13.47
C LEU A 168 -4.84 3.31 -12.90
N SER A 169 -5.52 4.45 -12.85
CA SER A 169 -6.92 4.54 -12.44
C SER A 169 -7.83 3.73 -13.35
N LYS A 170 -7.65 3.83 -14.67
CA LYS A 170 -8.41 3.09 -15.67
C LYS A 170 -8.25 1.57 -15.51
N GLU A 171 -7.01 1.10 -15.30
CA GLU A 171 -6.75 -0.32 -15.08
C GLU A 171 -7.46 -0.82 -13.81
N LEU A 172 -7.35 -0.06 -12.72
CA LEU A 172 -7.95 -0.43 -11.44
C LEU A 172 -9.48 -0.36 -11.46
N LEU A 173 -10.06 0.69 -12.05
CA LEU A 173 -11.51 0.85 -12.22
C LEU A 173 -12.10 -0.26 -13.10
N ALA A 174 -11.42 -0.64 -14.18
CA ALA A 174 -11.88 -1.75 -15.03
C ALA A 174 -12.02 -3.05 -14.22
N ILE A 175 -11.06 -3.33 -13.31
CA ILE A 175 -11.11 -4.51 -12.44
C ILE A 175 -12.30 -4.45 -11.46
N TYR A 176 -12.50 -3.30 -10.81
CA TYR A 176 -13.59 -3.17 -9.84
C TYR A 176 -14.97 -3.18 -10.51
N LEU A 177 -15.14 -2.45 -11.62
CA LEU A 177 -16.40 -2.41 -12.36
C LEU A 177 -16.77 -3.78 -12.94
N ASP A 178 -15.80 -4.56 -13.43
CA ASP A 178 -16.03 -5.95 -13.85
C ASP A 178 -16.55 -6.83 -12.70
N ARG A 179 -15.99 -6.66 -11.50
CA ARG A 179 -16.46 -7.38 -10.32
C ARG A 179 -17.86 -6.94 -9.90
N LEU A 180 -18.14 -5.63 -9.91
CA LEU A 180 -19.45 -5.12 -9.57
C LEU A 180 -20.52 -5.62 -10.56
N ARG A 181 -20.21 -5.66 -11.87
CA ARG A 181 -21.10 -6.27 -12.88
C ARG A 181 -21.34 -7.75 -12.61
N TYR A 182 -20.28 -8.48 -12.21
CA TYR A 182 -20.42 -9.89 -11.83
C TYR A 182 -21.35 -10.04 -10.63
N TYR A 183 -21.15 -9.27 -9.55
CA TYR A 183 -22.03 -9.33 -8.38
C TYR A 183 -23.47 -8.95 -8.71
N ALA A 184 -23.71 -7.96 -9.55
CA ALA A 184 -25.06 -7.58 -10.01
C ALA A 184 -25.73 -8.66 -10.88
N SER A 185 -24.96 -9.63 -11.43
CA SER A 185 -25.49 -10.74 -12.22
C SER A 185 -25.84 -11.97 -11.37
N LEU A 186 -25.49 -12.00 -10.09
CA LEU A 186 -25.80 -13.09 -9.15
C LEU A 186 -27.26 -13.00 -8.70
N ASP A 187 -27.79 -14.11 -8.21
CA ASP A 187 -29.05 -14.06 -7.49
C ASP A 187 -28.89 -13.45 -6.08
N ALA A 188 -30.00 -13.15 -5.45
CA ALA A 188 -30.03 -12.46 -4.16
C ALA A 188 -29.31 -13.22 -3.04
N ASP A 189 -29.46 -14.56 -3.01
CA ASP A 189 -28.83 -15.40 -1.98
C ASP A 189 -27.32 -15.48 -2.16
N GLU A 190 -26.84 -15.61 -3.39
CA GLU A 190 -25.42 -15.64 -3.72
C GLU A 190 -24.75 -14.27 -3.45
N SER A 191 -25.45 -13.17 -3.75
CA SER A 191 -24.98 -11.82 -3.47
C SER A 191 -24.88 -11.54 -1.98
N TYR A 192 -25.85 -12.01 -1.19
CA TYR A 192 -25.82 -11.89 0.26
C TYR A 192 -24.64 -12.61 0.90
N LEU A 193 -24.31 -13.81 0.40
CA LEU A 193 -23.13 -14.54 0.86
C LEU A 193 -21.80 -13.82 0.59
N ARG A 194 -21.79 -12.87 -0.35
CA ARG A 194 -20.59 -12.09 -0.74
C ARG A 194 -20.67 -10.62 -0.32
N ILE A 195 -21.60 -10.28 0.55
CA ILE A 195 -21.88 -8.88 0.92
C ILE A 195 -20.64 -8.11 1.36
N GLU A 196 -19.74 -8.74 2.13
CA GLU A 196 -18.49 -8.11 2.58
C GLU A 196 -17.51 -7.85 1.42
N GLU A 197 -17.46 -8.75 0.42
CA GLU A 197 -16.67 -8.57 -0.79
C GLU A 197 -17.22 -7.43 -1.64
N ILE A 198 -18.55 -7.38 -1.80
CA ILE A 198 -19.25 -6.33 -2.54
C ILE A 198 -18.98 -4.97 -1.91
N TYR A 199 -19.17 -4.81 -0.61
CA TYR A 199 -18.91 -3.55 0.09
C TYR A 199 -17.46 -3.11 -0.05
N ARG A 200 -16.51 -4.01 0.09
CA ARG A 200 -15.09 -3.70 -0.03
C ARG A 200 -14.74 -3.21 -1.44
N ASP A 201 -15.27 -3.88 -2.47
CA ASP A 201 -14.98 -3.52 -3.87
C ASP A 201 -15.71 -2.23 -4.26
N LEU A 202 -16.93 -1.97 -3.76
CA LEU A 202 -17.64 -0.69 -3.91
C LEU A 202 -16.82 0.47 -3.30
N GLU A 203 -16.41 0.33 -2.06
CA GLU A 203 -15.62 1.35 -1.37
C GLU A 203 -14.26 1.60 -2.06
N ALA A 204 -13.62 0.55 -2.56
CA ALA A 204 -12.37 0.69 -3.28
C ALA A 204 -12.55 1.39 -4.64
N CYS A 205 -13.59 1.03 -5.40
CA CYS A 205 -13.94 1.70 -6.64
C CYS A 205 -14.22 3.19 -6.42
N ARG A 206 -15.04 3.50 -5.40
CA ARG A 206 -15.39 4.86 -5.03
C ARG A 206 -14.15 5.69 -4.67
N ARG A 207 -13.21 5.15 -3.87
CA ARG A 207 -11.98 5.89 -3.53
C ARG A 207 -11.16 6.29 -4.75
N VAL A 208 -11.09 5.43 -5.78
CA VAL A 208 -10.38 5.78 -7.03
C VAL A 208 -11.10 6.92 -7.76
N ILE A 209 -12.43 6.88 -7.81
CA ILE A 209 -13.27 7.95 -8.39
C ILE A 209 -13.05 9.26 -7.63
N ASP A 210 -13.15 9.22 -6.30
CA ASP A 210 -12.99 10.40 -5.44
C ASP A 210 -11.61 11.03 -5.61
N ILE A 211 -10.52 10.25 -5.67
CA ILE A 211 -9.15 10.77 -5.91
C ILE A 211 -9.09 11.56 -7.22
N SER A 212 -9.58 11.00 -8.32
CA SER A 212 -9.51 11.68 -9.63
C SER A 212 -10.39 12.94 -9.65
N SER A 213 -11.56 12.88 -9.03
CA SER A 213 -12.47 14.02 -8.91
C SER A 213 -11.87 15.15 -8.04
N ASP A 214 -11.28 14.81 -6.90
CA ASP A 214 -10.63 15.76 -5.99
C ASP A 214 -9.43 16.46 -6.65
N MET A 215 -8.75 15.78 -7.56
CA MET A 215 -7.67 16.36 -8.38
C MET A 215 -8.20 17.19 -9.57
N GLY A 216 -9.52 17.27 -9.74
CA GLY A 216 -10.17 18.09 -10.76
C GLY A 216 -10.24 17.44 -12.15
N ASP A 217 -9.94 16.15 -12.26
CA ASP A 217 -9.92 15.40 -13.52
C ASP A 217 -11.30 14.82 -13.88
N ASN A 218 -12.32 15.71 -13.85
CA ASN A 218 -13.71 15.33 -14.01
C ASN A 218 -14.00 14.77 -15.43
N GLU A 219 -13.38 15.34 -16.47
CA GLU A 219 -13.60 14.88 -17.83
C GLU A 219 -13.21 13.40 -18.02
N PHE A 220 -12.13 12.99 -17.35
CA PHE A 220 -11.69 11.59 -17.35
C PHE A 220 -12.61 10.70 -16.51
N ILE A 221 -13.01 11.14 -15.31
CA ILE A 221 -13.67 10.26 -14.34
C ILE A 221 -15.18 10.17 -14.48
N ASP A 222 -15.85 11.16 -15.07
CA ASP A 222 -17.32 11.20 -15.20
C ASP A 222 -17.91 9.92 -15.81
N PRO A 223 -17.39 9.35 -16.92
CA PRO A 223 -17.93 8.11 -17.49
C PRO A 223 -17.87 6.91 -16.55
N TYR A 224 -16.82 6.82 -15.72
CA TYR A 224 -16.66 5.76 -14.73
C TYR A 224 -17.58 5.94 -13.53
N THR A 225 -17.82 7.20 -13.15
CA THR A 225 -18.80 7.56 -12.11
C THR A 225 -20.22 7.17 -12.51
N ASP A 226 -20.60 7.43 -13.74
CA ASP A 226 -21.91 7.05 -14.28
C ASP A 226 -22.09 5.53 -14.30
N GLU A 227 -21.04 4.81 -14.74
CA GLU A 227 -21.06 3.35 -14.75
C GLU A 227 -21.12 2.78 -13.33
N PHE A 228 -20.30 3.31 -12.40
CA PHE A 228 -20.33 2.91 -10.99
C PHE A 228 -21.72 3.09 -10.37
N ASN A 229 -22.38 4.24 -10.60
CA ASN A 229 -23.73 4.51 -10.11
C ASN A 229 -24.73 3.52 -10.67
N THR A 230 -24.61 3.18 -11.96
CA THR A 230 -25.49 2.18 -12.61
C THR A 230 -25.33 0.81 -11.95
N GLN A 231 -24.08 0.38 -11.67
CA GLN A 231 -23.84 -0.91 -11.01
C GLN A 231 -24.30 -0.90 -9.55
N LEU A 232 -24.13 0.23 -8.86
CA LEU A 232 -24.61 0.39 -7.48
C LEU A 232 -26.14 0.25 -7.39
N GLU A 233 -26.89 0.91 -8.28
CA GLU A 233 -28.34 0.79 -8.35
C GLU A 233 -28.80 -0.66 -8.59
N GLN A 234 -28.18 -1.36 -9.53
CA GLN A 234 -28.46 -2.78 -9.80
C GLN A 234 -28.18 -3.67 -8.60
N LEU A 235 -27.05 -3.45 -7.90
CA LEU A 235 -26.71 -4.21 -6.70
C LEU A 235 -27.68 -3.96 -5.55
N ILE A 236 -28.15 -2.73 -5.39
CA ILE A 236 -29.19 -2.41 -4.39
C ILE A 236 -30.47 -3.19 -4.70
N GLU A 237 -30.94 -3.20 -5.96
CA GLU A 237 -32.14 -3.94 -6.37
C GLU A 237 -31.99 -5.46 -6.09
N VAL A 238 -30.84 -6.05 -6.39
CA VAL A 238 -30.55 -7.47 -6.10
C VAL A 238 -30.58 -7.75 -4.60
N LEU A 239 -29.94 -6.92 -3.79
CA LEU A 239 -29.87 -7.11 -2.34
C LEU A 239 -31.19 -6.83 -1.64
N GLU A 240 -31.99 -5.89 -2.09
CA GLU A 240 -33.34 -5.64 -1.56
C GLU A 240 -34.31 -6.79 -1.85
N SER A 241 -34.17 -7.44 -3.01
CA SER A 241 -34.98 -8.60 -3.36
C SER A 241 -34.72 -9.80 -2.43
N SER A 242 -33.57 -9.88 -1.76
CA SER A 242 -33.25 -10.92 -0.75
C SER A 242 -33.92 -10.64 0.61
N GLY A 243 -34.21 -9.37 0.93
CA GLY A 243 -34.83 -8.96 2.21
C GLY A 243 -36.26 -9.48 2.40
N ASP A 244 -36.97 -9.72 1.32
CA ASP A 244 -38.35 -10.26 1.38
C ASP A 244 -38.42 -11.74 1.80
N TYR A 245 -37.32 -12.48 1.75
CA TYR A 245 -37.26 -13.90 2.16
C TYR A 245 -36.93 -14.12 3.65
N LEU A 246 -36.42 -13.08 4.33
CA LEU A 246 -36.06 -13.17 5.77
C LEU A 246 -37.20 -12.81 6.73
N VAL A 247 -38.38 -12.46 6.22
CA VAL A 247 -39.55 -12.04 7.02
C VAL A 247 -40.70 -13.07 6.97
N ASN A 248 -40.52 -14.22 6.36
CA ASN A 248 -41.51 -15.31 6.35
C ASN A 248 -41.05 -16.57 7.13
#